data_f194d1a579beb879f0d45fb190099d41
#
_entry.id   f194d1a579beb879f0d45fb190099d41
#
_cell.length_a   1.000
_cell.length_b   1.000
_cell.length_c   1.000
_cell.angle_alpha   90.00
_cell.angle_beta   90.00
_cell.angle_gamma   90.00
#
_symmetry.space_group_name_H-M   'P 1'
#
loop_
_entity.id
_entity.type
_entity.pdbx_description
1 polymer ?
#
loop_
_entity_poly.entity_id
_entity_poly.type
_entity_poly.pdbx_seq_one_letter_code
_entity_poly.pdbx_strand_id
1 'polypeptide(L)'
;MISNDNSAPKWQGIHHLAMITPDMDETVRFYCGVLGMSLVATLRAGPMRHYFFELGPGNTIAFFEDPRAETFTKPAGLMTRTDLQFDHLSFALPTEEDLKSLIARLENANCDITTIVDHQIIKSVYFHDNNGIALEASYWTVPIEELGFK
;
A
#
# COMPACT_ATOMS: atom_id res chain seq x y z
N MET A 1 12.44 -21.02 -19.88
CA MET A 1 11.21 -21.42 -19.16
C MET A 1 11.56 -21.65 -17.70
N ILE A 2 11.00 -20.84 -16.82
CA ILE A 2 11.10 -21.11 -15.37
C ILE A 2 10.13 -22.25 -15.12
N SER A 3 10.64 -23.43 -14.72
CA SER A 3 9.79 -24.58 -14.42
C SER A 3 8.93 -24.29 -13.19
N ASN A 4 7.64 -24.58 -13.26
CA ASN A 4 6.81 -24.67 -12.06
C ASN A 4 7.33 -25.86 -11.22
N ASP A 5 8.13 -25.53 -10.22
CA ASP A 5 8.54 -26.52 -9.23
C ASP A 5 7.33 -26.87 -8.35
N ASN A 6 6.75 -28.05 -8.57
CA ASN A 6 5.62 -28.54 -7.78
C ASN A 6 5.94 -28.72 -6.29
N SER A 7 7.21 -28.66 -5.89
CA SER A 7 7.66 -28.71 -4.49
C SER A 7 7.70 -27.32 -3.83
N ALA A 8 7.56 -26.24 -4.59
CA ALA A 8 7.55 -24.89 -4.05
C ALA A 8 6.31 -24.64 -3.16
N PRO A 9 6.46 -23.89 -2.07
CA PRO A 9 5.31 -23.48 -1.24
C PRO A 9 4.27 -22.74 -2.08
N LYS A 10 3.00 -22.92 -1.75
CA LYS A 10 1.91 -22.17 -2.36
C LYS A 10 1.81 -20.79 -1.69
N TRP A 11 2.49 -19.83 -2.27
CA TRP A 11 2.48 -18.45 -1.78
C TRP A 11 1.06 -17.86 -1.83
N GLN A 12 0.65 -17.17 -0.75
CA GLN A 12 -0.69 -16.59 -0.57
C GLN A 12 -0.67 -15.04 -0.59
N GLY A 13 0.40 -14.44 -1.07
CA GLY A 13 0.60 -13.01 -1.01
C GLY A 13 1.38 -12.57 0.23
N ILE A 14 1.08 -11.39 0.74
CA ILE A 14 1.75 -10.81 1.91
C ILE A 14 0.91 -11.08 3.15
N HIS A 15 1.46 -11.75 4.18
CA HIS A 15 0.77 -11.92 5.46
C HIS A 15 0.61 -10.56 6.16
N HIS A 16 1.70 -9.85 6.37
CA HIS A 16 1.68 -8.45 6.81
C HIS A 16 2.97 -7.74 6.41
N LEU A 17 2.85 -6.44 6.17
CA LEU A 17 3.97 -5.51 6.06
C LEU A 17 3.98 -4.66 7.33
N ALA A 18 5.08 -4.72 8.09
CA ALA A 18 5.22 -3.97 9.33
C ALA A 18 5.96 -2.65 9.09
N MET A 19 5.37 -1.57 9.56
CA MET A 19 5.90 -0.21 9.51
C MET A 19 5.81 0.44 10.89
N ILE A 20 6.35 1.64 11.02
CA ILE A 20 6.33 2.41 12.27
C ILE A 20 5.66 3.74 12.00
N THR A 21 4.84 4.21 12.96
CA THR A 21 4.20 5.52 12.92
C THR A 21 4.47 6.28 14.22
N PRO A 22 4.68 7.61 14.16
CA PRO A 22 4.72 8.42 15.38
C PRO A 22 3.33 8.67 15.98
N ASP A 23 2.24 8.50 15.19
CA ASP A 23 0.87 8.78 15.59
C ASP A 23 -0.10 7.73 15.03
N MET A 24 -0.52 6.81 15.90
CA MET A 24 -1.44 5.74 15.52
C MET A 24 -2.85 6.25 15.23
N ASP A 25 -3.29 7.32 15.89
CA ASP A 25 -4.64 7.83 15.70
C ASP A 25 -4.78 8.49 14.31
N GLU A 26 -3.77 9.23 13.87
CA GLU A 26 -3.70 9.74 12.49
C GLU A 26 -3.60 8.60 11.47
N THR A 27 -2.86 7.54 11.79
CA THR A 27 -2.74 6.36 10.93
C THR A 27 -4.09 5.65 10.78
N VAL A 28 -4.85 5.49 11.86
CA VAL A 28 -6.21 4.93 11.80
C VAL A 28 -7.13 5.84 10.97
N ARG A 29 -7.08 7.15 11.17
CA ARG A 29 -7.88 8.09 10.37
C ARG A 29 -7.58 7.97 8.88
N PHE A 30 -6.33 7.83 8.51
CA PHE A 30 -5.94 7.68 7.10
C PHE A 30 -6.36 6.32 6.53
N TYR A 31 -5.90 5.22 7.12
CA TYR A 31 -6.15 3.88 6.54
C TYR A 31 -7.62 3.45 6.63
N CYS A 32 -8.30 3.72 7.73
CA CYS A 32 -9.73 3.43 7.85
C CYS A 32 -10.61 4.53 7.25
N GLY A 33 -10.32 5.79 7.54
CA GLY A 33 -11.15 6.92 7.14
C GLY A 33 -11.00 7.26 5.66
N VAL A 34 -9.78 7.48 5.18
CA VAL A 34 -9.52 7.87 3.79
C VAL A 34 -9.56 6.65 2.87
N LEU A 35 -8.75 5.62 3.14
CA LEU A 35 -8.65 4.45 2.28
C LEU A 35 -9.83 3.46 2.45
N GLY A 36 -10.53 3.51 3.59
CA GLY A 36 -11.67 2.64 3.85
C GLY A 36 -11.29 1.21 4.24
N MET A 37 -10.06 0.99 4.70
CA MET A 37 -9.61 -0.32 5.17
C MET A 37 -10.23 -0.67 6.52
N SER A 38 -10.41 -1.96 6.81
CA SER A 38 -10.87 -2.44 8.11
C SER A 38 -9.69 -2.56 9.08
N LEU A 39 -9.85 -2.07 10.29
CA LEU A 39 -8.94 -2.35 11.41
C LEU A 39 -9.28 -3.75 11.96
N VAL A 40 -8.41 -4.74 11.73
CA VAL A 40 -8.71 -6.15 12.03
C VAL A 40 -8.07 -6.65 13.31
N ALA A 41 -7.05 -5.97 13.82
CA ALA A 41 -6.45 -6.30 15.10
C ALA A 41 -5.84 -5.07 15.77
N THR A 42 -6.01 -4.99 17.09
CA THR A 42 -5.38 -4.00 17.96
C THR A 42 -4.65 -4.72 19.08
N LEU A 43 -3.35 -4.72 19.00
CA LEU A 43 -2.48 -5.42 19.93
C LEU A 43 -1.58 -4.44 20.68
N ARG A 44 -0.86 -4.98 21.65
CA ARG A 44 0.26 -4.33 22.33
C ARG A 44 1.53 -5.12 22.08
N ALA A 45 2.59 -4.41 21.72
CA ALA A 45 3.95 -4.93 21.64
C ALA A 45 4.80 -4.21 22.71
N GLY A 46 4.80 -4.73 23.93
CA GLY A 46 5.31 -4.00 25.10
C GLY A 46 4.50 -2.72 25.33
N PRO A 47 5.15 -1.54 25.43
CA PRO A 47 4.45 -0.26 25.60
C PRO A 47 3.78 0.25 24.31
N MET A 48 4.17 -0.25 23.14
CA MET A 48 3.70 0.25 21.85
C MET A 48 2.32 -0.30 21.47
N ARG A 49 1.48 0.52 20.88
CA ARG A 49 0.31 0.04 20.12
C ARG A 49 0.81 -0.66 18.86
N HIS A 50 0.14 -1.77 18.46
CA HIS A 50 0.45 -2.52 17.25
C HIS A 50 -0.85 -2.90 16.56
N TYR A 51 -1.17 -2.20 15.47
CA TYR A 51 -2.46 -2.28 14.80
C TYR A 51 -2.31 -2.85 13.40
N PHE A 52 -3.32 -3.62 12.98
CA PHE A 52 -3.36 -4.30 11.68
C PHE A 52 -4.57 -3.83 10.89
N PHE A 53 -4.34 -3.42 9.65
CA PHE A 53 -5.35 -2.98 8.69
C PHE A 53 -5.44 -3.99 7.56
N GLU A 54 -6.66 -4.41 7.21
CA GLU A 54 -6.87 -5.38 6.13
C GLU A 54 -6.62 -4.73 4.77
N LEU A 55 -5.70 -5.31 4.02
CA LEU A 55 -5.36 -4.91 2.65
C LEU A 55 -6.18 -5.71 1.62
N GLY A 56 -6.53 -6.92 1.97
CA GLY A 56 -7.30 -7.88 1.21
C GLY A 56 -7.39 -9.19 2.01
N PRO A 57 -8.19 -10.18 1.63
CA PRO A 57 -8.39 -11.38 2.43
C PRO A 57 -7.08 -12.03 2.86
N GLY A 58 -6.79 -12.00 4.16
CA GLY A 58 -5.57 -12.57 4.75
C GLY A 58 -4.29 -11.77 4.56
N ASN A 59 -4.36 -10.60 3.92
CA ASN A 59 -3.22 -9.71 3.73
C ASN A 59 -3.42 -8.44 4.56
N THR A 60 -2.41 -8.01 5.30
CA THR A 60 -2.51 -6.86 6.20
C THR A 60 -1.32 -5.91 6.09
N ILE A 61 -1.54 -4.69 6.50
CA ILE A 61 -0.50 -3.71 6.83
C ILE A 61 -0.54 -3.55 8.34
N ALA A 62 0.62 -3.54 8.98
CA ALA A 62 0.74 -3.39 10.42
C ALA A 62 1.59 -2.17 10.78
N PHE A 63 1.20 -1.47 11.83
CA PHE A 63 1.97 -0.37 12.38
C PHE A 63 2.28 -0.58 13.85
N PHE A 64 3.54 -0.35 14.20
CA PHE A 64 3.95 -0.09 15.58
C PHE A 64 3.95 1.41 15.82
N GLU A 65 3.49 1.86 16.98
CA GLU A 65 3.57 3.27 17.36
C GLU A 65 4.82 3.56 18.18
N ASP A 66 5.67 4.42 17.66
CA ASP A 66 6.76 5.01 18.41
C ASP A 66 6.77 6.54 18.15
N PRO A 67 6.45 7.38 19.16
CA PRO A 67 6.44 8.84 18.98
C PRO A 67 7.76 9.43 18.49
N ARG A 68 8.87 8.67 18.55
CA ARG A 68 10.18 9.09 18.04
C ARG A 68 10.41 8.72 16.59
N ALA A 69 9.47 8.02 15.95
CA ALA A 69 9.63 7.61 14.55
C ALA A 69 9.87 8.82 13.65
N GLU A 70 10.93 8.77 12.88
CA GLU A 70 11.22 9.77 11.86
C GLU A 70 10.41 9.47 10.60
N THR A 71 9.82 10.50 10.02
CA THR A 71 9.07 10.41 8.77
C THR A 71 9.81 11.14 7.66
N PHE A 72 9.72 10.63 6.44
CA PHE A 72 10.22 11.31 5.26
C PHE A 72 9.22 11.17 4.11
N THR A 73 9.28 12.10 3.16
CA THR A 73 8.40 12.11 1.99
C THR A 73 9.23 12.33 0.74
N LYS A 74 8.88 11.64 -0.33
CA LYS A 74 9.35 11.94 -1.69
C LYS A 74 8.18 12.39 -2.55
N PRO A 75 8.39 13.11 -3.66
CA PRO A 75 7.29 13.41 -4.58
C PRO A 75 6.58 12.15 -5.07
N ALA A 76 5.24 12.19 -5.10
CA ALA A 76 4.43 11.06 -5.54
C ALA A 76 4.81 10.61 -6.95
N GLY A 77 4.89 9.30 -7.17
CA GLY A 77 5.19 8.71 -8.47
C GLY A 77 6.66 8.78 -8.92
N LEU A 78 7.54 9.44 -8.16
CA LEU A 78 8.96 9.46 -8.48
C LEU A 78 9.71 8.33 -7.77
N MET A 79 10.71 7.77 -8.43
CA MET A 79 11.59 6.79 -7.80
C MET A 79 12.40 7.42 -6.67
N THR A 80 12.64 6.66 -5.63
CA THR A 80 13.58 7.04 -4.58
C THR A 80 14.98 7.23 -5.16
N ARG A 81 15.65 8.32 -4.76
CA ARG A 81 17.04 8.64 -5.16
C ARG A 81 18.01 8.56 -3.98
N THR A 82 17.62 7.89 -2.93
CA THR A 82 18.44 7.64 -1.74
C THR A 82 18.93 6.21 -1.73
N ASP A 83 19.87 5.89 -0.86
CA ASP A 83 20.34 4.51 -0.67
C ASP A 83 19.31 3.61 0.04
N LEU A 84 18.06 4.03 0.14
CA LEU A 84 16.96 3.25 0.68
C LEU A 84 16.51 2.18 -0.31
N GLN A 85 16.31 0.97 0.17
CA GLN A 85 15.81 -0.14 -0.65
C GLN A 85 14.30 -0.09 -0.88
N PHE A 86 13.55 0.60 0.00
CA PHE A 86 12.10 0.76 -0.12
C PHE A 86 11.77 1.96 -0.99
N ASP A 87 10.99 1.74 -2.05
CA ASP A 87 10.51 2.82 -2.92
C ASP A 87 9.05 3.18 -2.63
N HIS A 88 8.14 2.24 -2.73
CA HIS A 88 6.71 2.42 -2.45
C HIS A 88 6.02 1.07 -2.21
N LEU A 89 4.79 1.14 -1.72
CA LEU A 89 3.88 -0.01 -1.62
C LEU A 89 2.70 0.22 -2.55
N SER A 90 2.43 -0.75 -3.43
CA SER A 90 1.28 -0.71 -4.33
C SER A 90 0.16 -1.62 -3.84
N PHE A 91 -1.05 -1.08 -3.77
CA PHE A 91 -2.28 -1.80 -3.46
C PHE A 91 -2.96 -2.27 -4.74
N ALA A 92 -3.37 -3.53 -4.77
CA ALA A 92 -4.13 -4.06 -5.90
C ALA A 92 -5.60 -3.67 -5.81
N LEU A 93 -6.15 -3.15 -6.90
CA LEU A 93 -7.56 -2.94 -7.11
C LEU A 93 -8.06 -3.82 -8.26
N PRO A 94 -9.33 -4.23 -8.26
CA PRO A 94 -9.82 -5.13 -9.30
C PRO A 94 -10.09 -4.42 -10.64
N THR A 95 -10.51 -3.14 -10.62
CA THR A 95 -10.98 -2.44 -11.83
C THR A 95 -10.58 -0.98 -11.87
N GLU A 96 -10.75 -0.36 -13.04
CA GLU A 96 -10.58 1.09 -13.23
C GLU A 96 -11.61 1.89 -12.41
N GLU A 97 -12.82 1.39 -12.26
CA GLU A 97 -13.87 2.04 -11.46
C GLU A 97 -13.46 2.10 -9.98
N ASP A 98 -12.85 1.03 -9.46
CA ASP A 98 -12.33 1.02 -8.09
C ASP A 98 -11.18 2.03 -7.93
N LEU A 99 -10.30 2.16 -8.93
CA LEU A 99 -9.26 3.17 -8.92
C LEU A 99 -9.84 4.59 -8.92
N LYS A 100 -10.85 4.86 -9.75
CA LYS A 100 -11.55 6.16 -9.77
C LYS A 100 -12.26 6.46 -8.45
N SER A 101 -12.86 5.45 -7.83
CA SER A 101 -13.49 5.57 -6.51
C SER A 101 -12.46 5.92 -5.43
N LEU A 102 -11.29 5.31 -5.46
CA LEU A 102 -10.19 5.66 -4.56
C LEU A 102 -9.70 7.09 -4.79
N ILE A 103 -9.50 7.49 -6.05
CA ILE A 103 -9.10 8.85 -6.41
C ILE A 103 -10.07 9.87 -5.79
N ALA A 104 -11.37 9.67 -5.93
CA ALA A 104 -12.38 10.55 -5.36
C ALA A 104 -12.27 10.64 -3.83
N ARG A 105 -11.98 9.54 -3.13
CA ARG A 105 -11.75 9.55 -1.68
C ARG A 105 -10.51 10.34 -1.29
N LEU A 106 -9.41 10.15 -2.04
CA LEU A 106 -8.15 10.85 -1.81
C LEU A 106 -8.28 12.36 -2.06
N GLU A 107 -8.97 12.76 -3.14
CA GLU A 107 -9.27 14.16 -3.46
C GLU A 107 -10.15 14.79 -2.38
N ASN A 108 -11.20 14.11 -1.93
CA ASN A 108 -12.06 14.59 -0.84
C ASN A 108 -11.31 14.76 0.50
N ALA A 109 -10.24 14.00 0.70
CA ALA A 109 -9.37 14.11 1.86
C ALA A 109 -8.23 15.14 1.66
N ASN A 110 -8.20 15.85 0.54
CA ASN A 110 -7.14 16.79 0.15
C ASN A 110 -5.74 16.14 0.12
N CYS A 111 -5.66 14.88 -0.25
CA CYS A 111 -4.38 14.21 -0.45
C CYS A 111 -3.71 14.73 -1.73
N ASP A 112 -2.39 14.82 -1.69
CA ASP A 112 -1.58 15.06 -2.88
C ASP A 112 -1.49 13.75 -3.68
N ILE A 113 -2.03 13.76 -4.90
CA ILE A 113 -2.11 12.58 -5.77
C ILE A 113 -1.66 12.91 -7.18
N THR A 114 -1.17 11.90 -7.91
CA THR A 114 -0.93 12.03 -9.35
C THR A 114 -2.24 11.88 -10.14
N THR A 115 -2.20 12.26 -11.41
CA THR A 115 -3.16 11.74 -12.39
C THR A 115 -2.93 10.24 -12.59
N ILE A 116 -3.87 9.56 -13.27
CA ILE A 116 -3.68 8.15 -13.63
C ILE A 116 -2.47 8.03 -14.55
N VAL A 117 -1.52 7.19 -14.14
CA VAL A 117 -0.33 6.84 -14.92
C VAL A 117 -0.56 5.50 -15.61
N ASP A 118 -0.38 5.46 -16.91
CA ASP A 118 -0.50 4.24 -17.72
C ASP A 118 0.89 3.63 -17.93
N HIS A 119 1.12 2.45 -17.34
CA HIS A 119 2.34 1.66 -17.48
C HIS A 119 2.18 0.52 -18.50
N GLN A 120 1.18 0.59 -19.39
CA GLN A 120 0.81 -0.41 -20.42
C GLN A 120 0.10 -1.63 -19.84
N ILE A 121 0.70 -2.32 -18.88
CA ILE A 121 0.14 -3.55 -18.26
C ILE A 121 -0.60 -3.28 -16.96
N ILE A 122 -0.37 -2.12 -16.36
CA ILE A 122 -1.07 -1.62 -15.15
C ILE A 122 -1.38 -0.14 -15.33
N LYS A 123 -2.47 0.30 -14.69
CA LYS A 123 -2.73 1.73 -14.49
C LYS A 123 -2.76 2.03 -13.00
N SER A 124 -2.19 3.18 -12.63
CA SER A 124 -1.87 3.51 -11.26
C SER A 124 -2.19 4.95 -10.90
N VAL A 125 -2.40 5.19 -9.61
CA VAL A 125 -2.33 6.50 -8.97
C VAL A 125 -1.33 6.43 -7.82
N TYR A 126 -0.56 7.49 -7.61
CA TYR A 126 0.45 7.60 -6.56
C TYR A 126 0.04 8.66 -5.54
N PHE A 127 0.28 8.38 -4.28
CA PHE A 127 -0.06 9.25 -3.16
C PHE A 127 0.83 8.94 -1.95
N HIS A 128 0.56 9.59 -0.81
CA HIS A 128 1.23 9.32 0.45
C HIS A 128 0.21 9.05 1.54
N ASP A 129 0.63 8.29 2.56
CA ASP A 129 -0.15 8.21 3.79
C ASP A 129 0.11 9.41 4.71
N ASN A 130 -0.48 9.39 5.90
CA ASN A 130 -0.28 10.42 6.93
C ASN A 130 1.16 10.53 7.44
N ASN A 131 1.98 9.52 7.22
CA ASN A 131 3.39 9.48 7.61
C ASN A 131 4.34 9.91 6.47
N GLY A 132 3.81 10.18 5.28
CA GLY A 132 4.60 10.46 4.09
C GLY A 132 5.11 9.19 3.38
N ILE A 133 4.64 8.01 3.77
CA ILE A 133 5.00 6.75 3.10
C ILE A 133 4.45 6.77 1.68
N ALA A 134 5.31 6.50 0.70
CA ALA A 134 4.93 6.46 -0.69
C ALA A 134 4.05 5.24 -0.99
N LEU A 135 2.86 5.51 -1.50
CA LEU A 135 1.85 4.52 -1.83
C LEU A 135 1.46 4.63 -3.30
N GLU A 136 1.02 3.51 -3.84
CA GLU A 136 0.44 3.37 -5.16
C GLU A 136 -0.84 2.53 -5.04
N ALA A 137 -1.80 2.78 -5.88
CA ALA A 137 -2.90 1.87 -6.12
C ALA A 137 -2.98 1.56 -7.60
N SER A 138 -3.09 0.28 -7.94
CA SER A 138 -2.97 -0.19 -9.32
C SER A 138 -3.99 -1.29 -9.63
N TYR A 139 -4.37 -1.38 -10.90
CA TYR A 139 -5.05 -2.55 -11.43
C TYR A 139 -4.37 -3.04 -12.71
N TRP A 140 -4.48 -4.34 -12.97
CA TRP A 140 -3.95 -4.96 -14.18
C TRP A 140 -4.87 -4.65 -15.38
N THR A 141 -4.32 -4.08 -16.45
CA THR A 141 -5.05 -3.84 -17.71
C THR A 141 -5.18 -5.09 -18.57
N VAL A 142 -4.37 -6.10 -18.27
CA VAL A 142 -4.39 -7.44 -18.88
C VAL A 142 -4.30 -8.49 -17.77
N PRO A 143 -4.88 -9.68 -17.95
CA PRO A 143 -4.74 -10.77 -16.99
C PRO A 143 -3.27 -11.13 -16.75
N ILE A 144 -2.92 -11.45 -15.49
CA ILE A 144 -1.52 -11.79 -15.13
C ILE A 144 -1.01 -12.99 -15.96
N GLU A 145 -1.88 -13.93 -16.27
CA GLU A 145 -1.56 -15.13 -17.05
C GLU A 145 -1.17 -14.80 -18.50
N GLU A 146 -1.56 -13.63 -18.99
CA GLU A 146 -1.23 -13.13 -20.33
C GLU A 146 0.03 -12.26 -20.36
N LEU A 147 0.61 -11.98 -19.18
CA LEU A 147 1.88 -11.25 -19.07
C LEU A 147 3.02 -12.15 -19.54
N GLY A 148 3.47 -11.96 -20.74
CA GLY A 148 4.69 -12.60 -21.26
C GLY A 148 5.96 -11.91 -20.77
N PHE A 149 7.09 -12.60 -20.88
CA PHE A 149 8.40 -11.95 -20.78
C PHE A 149 8.56 -11.02 -22.00
N LYS A 150 8.75 -9.73 -21.74
CA LYS A 150 9.04 -8.73 -22.77
C LYS A 150 10.49 -8.28 -22.68
#